data_02e0b9bc2e7dd4208dd0cf1c93c576eb
#
_entry.id   02e0b9bc2e7dd4208dd0cf1c93c576eb
#
_cell.length_a   1.000
_cell.length_b   1.000
_cell.length_c   1.000
_cell.angle_alpha   90.00
_cell.angle_beta   90.00
_cell.angle_gamma   90.00
#
_symmetry.space_group_name_H-M   'P 1'
#
loop_
_entity.id
_entity.type
_entity.pdbx_description
1 polymer ?
#
loop_
_entity_poly.entity_id
_entity_poly.type
_entity_poly.pdbx_seq_one_letter_code
_entity_poly.pdbx_strand_id
1 'polypeptide(L)'
;GFSKLQNLYTSDISADQTEYASLQINEQFSYFEFSETEKAAYKDYPPIIVPFGEINTGAGKILFSQKIKNTPTSNGILGFYDLNGQKISYFWGEGLWKWRLYSYQENGNHEPFNTLINKIVGYLTTRQGTERLVDDIEPLYEESEEIVINVELYNDSYELINTPDLKMELNIGGKTYNYLFNRNGEKYRMTLGNLQAGEYNFRLSTDLKGERFTKKGIFYVKSHNP
;
A
#
# COMPACT_ATOMS: atom_id res chain seq x y z
N GLY A 1 -6.81 16.14 20.62
CA GLY A 1 -6.88 14.94 19.73
C GLY A 1 -8.30 14.47 19.47
N PHE A 2 -9.10 14.24 20.51
CA PHE A 2 -10.45 13.66 20.39
C PHE A 2 -11.47 14.55 19.66
N SER A 3 -11.40 15.87 19.80
CA SER A 3 -12.33 16.80 19.14
C SER A 3 -12.26 16.80 17.60
N LYS A 4 -11.11 16.40 17.03
CA LYS A 4 -10.99 16.27 15.58
C LYS A 4 -11.64 14.99 15.03
N LEU A 5 -11.77 13.94 15.85
CA LEU A 5 -12.40 12.69 15.45
C LEU A 5 -13.93 12.80 15.38
N GLN A 6 -14.54 13.65 16.20
CA GLN A 6 -16.00 13.85 16.22
C GLN A 6 -16.58 14.41 14.92
N ASN A 7 -15.75 15.04 14.07
CA ASN A 7 -16.19 15.59 12.78
C ASN A 7 -15.95 14.63 11.59
N LEU A 8 -15.41 13.43 11.83
CA LEU A 8 -15.11 12.48 10.75
C LEU A 8 -16.32 11.66 10.34
N TYR A 9 -17.27 11.51 11.22
CA TYR A 9 -18.47 10.75 10.97
C TYR A 9 -19.69 11.40 11.59
N THR A 10 -20.85 11.13 11.02
CA THR A 10 -22.15 11.39 11.61
C THR A 10 -22.84 10.05 11.83
N SER A 11 -23.55 9.91 12.94
CA SER A 11 -24.25 8.67 13.26
C SER A 11 -25.66 8.97 13.74
N ASP A 12 -26.60 8.16 13.25
CA ASP A 12 -27.96 8.05 13.78
C ASP A 12 -28.12 6.60 14.23
N ILE A 13 -27.55 6.32 15.40
CA ILE A 13 -27.48 4.97 15.98
C ILE A 13 -28.29 4.90 17.27
N SER A 14 -28.96 3.77 17.47
CA SER A 14 -29.61 3.45 18.75
C SER A 14 -28.57 2.94 19.73
N ALA A 15 -28.48 3.60 20.89
CA ALA A 15 -27.52 3.21 21.93
C ALA A 15 -27.81 1.82 22.53
N ASP A 16 -29.08 1.39 22.52
CA ASP A 16 -29.55 0.18 23.19
C ASP A 16 -29.86 -0.98 22.23
N GLN A 17 -29.67 -0.78 20.92
CA GLN A 17 -29.97 -1.79 19.91
C GLN A 17 -28.72 -2.15 19.12
N THR A 18 -28.55 -3.46 18.94
CA THR A 18 -27.44 -4.02 18.15
C THR A 18 -27.96 -5.05 17.18
N GLU A 19 -27.19 -5.31 16.14
CA GLU A 19 -27.48 -6.34 15.15
C GLU A 19 -26.22 -7.09 14.73
N TYR A 20 -26.38 -8.22 14.07
CA TYR A 20 -25.28 -9.00 13.54
C TYR A 20 -25.02 -8.64 12.09
N ALA A 21 -23.80 -8.25 11.78
CA ALA A 21 -23.35 -7.93 10.44
C ALA A 21 -22.26 -8.88 9.96
N SER A 22 -22.43 -9.45 8.77
CA SER A 22 -21.38 -10.11 8.03
C SER A 22 -20.57 -9.07 7.24
N LEU A 23 -19.37 -9.44 6.77
CA LEU A 23 -18.51 -8.58 6.00
C LEU A 23 -18.93 -8.51 4.53
N GLN A 24 -18.85 -7.30 3.97
CA GLN A 24 -18.79 -7.06 2.54
C GLN A 24 -17.49 -6.36 2.20
N ILE A 25 -16.64 -7.00 1.42
CA ILE A 25 -15.36 -6.43 0.98
C ILE A 25 -15.63 -5.37 -0.08
N ASN A 26 -15.00 -4.21 0.05
CA ASN A 26 -15.04 -3.17 -0.97
C ASN A 26 -13.95 -3.43 -2.02
N GLU A 27 -14.34 -3.88 -3.21
CA GLU A 27 -13.42 -4.17 -4.31
C GLU A 27 -12.73 -2.89 -4.88
N GLN A 28 -13.24 -1.70 -4.57
CA GLN A 28 -12.63 -0.42 -4.97
C GLN A 28 -11.67 0.14 -3.91
N PHE A 29 -11.45 -0.57 -2.82
CA PHE A 29 -10.51 -0.15 -1.79
C PHE A 29 -9.08 -0.18 -2.34
N SER A 30 -8.32 0.92 -2.15
CA SER A 30 -7.07 1.15 -2.89
C SER A 30 -5.84 1.34 -2.02
N TYR A 31 -5.98 1.38 -0.69
CA TYR A 31 -4.83 1.64 0.18
C TYR A 31 -3.87 0.44 0.29
N PHE A 32 -4.37 -0.77 0.17
CA PHE A 32 -3.60 -2.01 0.04
C PHE A 32 -4.46 -3.07 -0.66
N GLU A 33 -3.82 -4.11 -1.13
CA GLU A 33 -4.47 -5.18 -1.89
C GLU A 33 -4.53 -6.47 -1.07
N PHE A 34 -5.55 -7.25 -1.38
CA PHE A 34 -5.67 -8.63 -0.92
C PHE A 34 -5.57 -9.57 -2.12
N SER A 35 -4.87 -10.68 -1.91
CA SER A 35 -4.95 -11.82 -2.83
C SER A 35 -6.36 -12.42 -2.84
N GLU A 36 -6.70 -13.16 -3.86
CA GLU A 36 -8.00 -13.83 -3.93
C GLU A 36 -8.20 -14.85 -2.78
N THR A 37 -7.12 -15.47 -2.32
CA THR A 37 -7.13 -16.38 -1.17
C THR A 37 -7.48 -15.63 0.13
N GLU A 38 -6.89 -14.45 0.35
CA GLU A 38 -7.20 -13.60 1.51
C GLU A 38 -8.64 -13.11 1.47
N LYS A 39 -9.11 -12.64 0.32
CA LYS A 39 -10.51 -12.21 0.15
C LYS A 39 -11.50 -13.34 0.42
N ALA A 40 -11.20 -14.55 -0.05
CA ALA A 40 -12.02 -15.72 0.23
C ALA A 40 -12.10 -16.00 1.73
N ALA A 41 -10.96 -16.00 2.44
CA ALA A 41 -10.93 -16.22 3.88
C ALA A 41 -11.73 -15.17 4.66
N TYR A 42 -11.70 -13.90 4.25
CA TYR A 42 -12.44 -12.84 4.95
C TYR A 42 -13.96 -12.91 4.70
N LYS A 43 -14.41 -13.38 3.53
CA LYS A 43 -15.84 -13.55 3.23
C LYS A 43 -16.54 -14.50 4.19
N ASP A 44 -15.81 -15.48 4.69
CA ASP A 44 -16.32 -16.52 5.58
C ASP A 44 -16.18 -16.18 7.07
N TYR A 45 -15.65 -15.01 7.41
CA TYR A 45 -15.55 -14.55 8.78
C TYR A 45 -16.92 -14.47 9.47
N PRO A 46 -17.02 -14.93 10.74
CA PRO A 46 -18.28 -14.91 11.48
C PRO A 46 -18.78 -13.46 11.66
N PRO A 47 -20.10 -13.29 11.69
CA PRO A 47 -20.70 -11.99 11.91
C PRO A 47 -20.25 -11.36 13.23
N ILE A 48 -20.09 -10.06 13.20
CA ILE A 48 -19.80 -9.22 14.37
C ILE A 48 -21.05 -8.50 14.84
N ILE A 49 -21.01 -8.01 16.07
CA ILE A 49 -22.09 -7.19 16.63
C ILE A 49 -21.80 -5.73 16.24
N VAL A 50 -22.78 -5.06 15.64
CA VAL A 50 -22.71 -3.65 15.26
C VAL A 50 -23.87 -2.87 15.89
N PRO A 51 -23.72 -1.55 16.14
CA PRO A 51 -24.85 -0.70 16.53
C PRO A 51 -25.92 -0.70 15.44
N PHE A 52 -27.18 -0.69 15.85
CA PHE A 52 -28.30 -0.52 14.93
C PHE A 52 -28.43 0.95 14.51
N GLY A 53 -28.55 1.22 13.22
CA GLY A 53 -28.72 2.56 12.67
C GLY A 53 -27.75 2.86 11.52
N GLU A 54 -27.62 4.13 11.17
CA GLU A 54 -26.79 4.58 10.06
C GLU A 54 -25.52 5.27 10.56
N ILE A 55 -24.40 4.96 9.90
CA ILE A 55 -23.09 5.56 10.16
C ILE A 55 -22.57 6.11 8.84
N ASN A 56 -22.55 7.44 8.74
CA ASN A 56 -21.96 8.12 7.60
C ASN A 56 -20.50 8.48 7.93
N THR A 57 -19.57 7.87 7.24
CA THR A 57 -18.13 8.07 7.42
C THR A 57 -17.54 9.14 6.50
N GLY A 58 -18.37 9.93 5.82
CA GLY A 58 -17.94 11.05 5.00
C GLY A 58 -16.87 10.67 3.97
N ALA A 59 -15.70 11.32 4.05
CA ALA A 59 -14.57 11.09 3.15
C ALA A 59 -13.75 9.82 3.51
N GLY A 60 -14.14 9.04 4.50
CA GLY A 60 -13.45 7.81 4.89
C GLY A 60 -13.50 6.76 3.76
N LYS A 61 -12.41 6.02 3.61
CA LYS A 61 -12.31 4.88 2.69
C LYS A 61 -12.69 3.60 3.43
N ILE A 62 -13.84 3.02 3.08
CA ILE A 62 -14.34 1.79 3.70
C ILE A 62 -13.63 0.60 3.07
N LEU A 63 -13.04 -0.26 3.90
CA LEU A 63 -12.50 -1.57 3.50
C LEU A 63 -13.57 -2.65 3.60
N PHE A 64 -14.23 -2.73 4.76
CA PHE A 64 -15.33 -3.66 4.99
C PHE A 64 -16.59 -2.88 5.34
N SER A 65 -17.66 -3.11 4.59
CA SER A 65 -19.00 -2.63 4.92
C SER A 65 -19.85 -3.73 5.55
N GLN A 66 -20.98 -3.32 6.11
CA GLN A 66 -21.93 -4.23 6.76
C GLN A 66 -22.82 -4.92 5.72
N LYS A 67 -23.06 -6.19 5.93
CA LYS A 67 -24.05 -6.98 5.22
C LYS A 67 -25.03 -7.57 6.24
N ILE A 68 -26.26 -7.05 6.25
CA ILE A 68 -27.31 -7.44 7.20
C ILE A 68 -28.29 -8.40 6.51
N LYS A 69 -28.46 -9.60 7.03
CA LYS A 69 -29.35 -10.62 6.44
C LYS A 69 -29.15 -10.75 4.90
N ASN A 70 -27.92 -10.81 4.46
CA ASN A 70 -27.53 -10.85 3.06
C ASN A 70 -27.74 -9.56 2.23
N THR A 71 -28.19 -8.48 2.81
CA THR A 71 -28.32 -7.18 2.13
C THR A 71 -27.09 -6.31 2.46
N PRO A 72 -26.30 -5.92 1.44
CA PRO A 72 -25.22 -4.94 1.62
C PRO A 72 -25.76 -3.59 2.07
N THR A 73 -25.03 -2.92 2.95
CA THR A 73 -25.33 -1.56 3.39
C THR A 73 -24.15 -0.62 3.09
N SER A 74 -24.36 0.69 3.21
CA SER A 74 -23.29 1.69 3.13
C SER A 74 -22.49 1.86 4.41
N ASN A 75 -22.93 1.24 5.51
CA ASN A 75 -22.29 1.38 6.82
C ASN A 75 -20.93 0.66 6.83
N GLY A 76 -19.86 1.40 7.18
CA GLY A 76 -18.52 0.83 7.31
C GLY A 76 -18.35 0.05 8.61
N ILE A 77 -17.76 -1.14 8.54
CA ILE A 77 -17.24 -1.87 9.69
C ILE A 77 -15.81 -1.47 9.98
N LEU A 78 -14.98 -1.47 8.93
CA LEU A 78 -13.57 -1.14 9.00
C LEU A 78 -13.25 -0.17 7.87
N GLY A 79 -12.62 0.92 8.21
CA GLY A 79 -12.21 1.91 7.22
C GLY A 79 -11.12 2.83 7.71
N PHE A 80 -10.80 3.81 6.89
CA PHE A 80 -9.62 4.64 7.05
C PHE A 80 -9.91 6.09 6.69
N TYR A 81 -9.19 6.99 7.36
CA TYR A 81 -9.07 8.40 6.98
C TYR A 81 -7.61 8.76 6.80
N ASP A 82 -7.33 9.64 5.86
CA ASP A 82 -6.06 10.35 5.74
C ASP A 82 -6.36 11.85 5.86
N LEU A 83 -5.94 12.43 6.97
CA LEU A 83 -6.18 13.82 7.30
C LEU A 83 -4.85 14.55 7.36
N ASN A 84 -4.44 15.15 6.24
CA ASN A 84 -3.18 15.89 6.14
C ASN A 84 -1.97 15.04 6.62
N GLY A 85 -1.93 13.76 6.22
CA GLY A 85 -0.88 12.84 6.58
C GLY A 85 -1.03 12.15 7.94
N GLN A 86 -2.07 12.46 8.69
CA GLN A 86 -2.45 11.70 9.86
C GLN A 86 -3.40 10.58 9.43
N LYS A 87 -2.91 9.35 9.42
CA LYS A 87 -3.68 8.17 9.08
C LYS A 87 -4.41 7.62 10.30
N ILE A 88 -5.68 7.32 10.12
CA ILE A 88 -6.57 6.81 11.16
C ILE A 88 -7.32 5.63 10.58
N SER A 89 -7.40 4.54 11.33
CA SER A 89 -8.32 3.44 11.06
C SER A 89 -9.38 3.37 12.14
N TYR A 90 -10.58 3.02 11.75
CA TYR A 90 -11.69 2.78 12.67
C TYR A 90 -12.26 1.38 12.47
N PHE A 91 -12.80 0.85 13.55
CA PHE A 91 -13.56 -0.38 13.56
C PHE A 91 -14.88 -0.16 14.32
N TRP A 92 -16.00 -0.29 13.62
CA TRP A 92 -17.33 -0.17 14.17
C TRP A 92 -17.93 -1.54 14.42
N GLY A 93 -17.78 -2.02 15.64
CA GLY A 93 -18.36 -3.29 16.04
C GLY A 93 -17.64 -3.96 17.20
N GLU A 94 -18.21 -5.05 17.64
CA GLU A 94 -17.66 -5.91 18.66
C GLU A 94 -17.53 -7.34 18.13
N GLY A 95 -16.46 -8.02 18.52
CA GLY A 95 -16.24 -9.42 18.15
C GLY A 95 -15.09 -9.66 17.16
N LEU A 96 -14.17 -8.72 16.98
CA LEU A 96 -12.97 -8.89 16.16
C LEU A 96 -12.15 -10.13 16.54
N TRP A 97 -12.14 -10.50 17.81
CA TRP A 97 -11.48 -11.70 18.30
C TRP A 97 -12.07 -13.01 17.72
N LYS A 98 -13.34 -12.99 17.29
CA LYS A 98 -13.98 -14.14 16.61
C LYS A 98 -13.29 -14.44 15.28
N TRP A 99 -12.87 -13.43 14.53
CA TRP A 99 -12.16 -13.60 13.26
C TRP A 99 -10.80 -14.27 13.46
N ARG A 100 -10.11 -13.91 14.54
CA ARG A 100 -8.85 -14.55 14.91
C ARG A 100 -9.02 -16.02 15.27
N LEU A 101 -10.06 -16.36 16.06
CA LEU A 101 -10.38 -17.73 16.39
C LEU A 101 -10.83 -18.53 15.16
N TYR A 102 -11.66 -17.95 14.32
CA TYR A 102 -12.10 -18.58 13.07
C TYR A 102 -10.93 -18.88 12.15
N SER A 103 -9.99 -17.93 11.96
CA SER A 103 -8.77 -18.19 11.19
C SER A 103 -8.01 -19.42 11.68
N TYR A 104 -7.92 -19.61 13.00
CA TYR A 104 -7.27 -20.78 13.58
C TYR A 104 -8.06 -22.07 13.35
N GLN A 105 -9.36 -22.01 13.49
CA GLN A 105 -10.25 -23.17 13.30
C GLN A 105 -10.16 -23.69 11.86
N GLU A 106 -10.18 -22.82 10.88
CA GLU A 106 -10.20 -23.19 9.47
C GLU A 106 -8.80 -23.54 8.91
N ASN A 107 -7.75 -22.89 9.39
CA ASN A 107 -6.41 -22.98 8.79
C ASN A 107 -5.37 -23.61 9.73
N GLY A 108 -5.70 -23.91 10.97
CA GLY A 108 -4.74 -24.35 11.99
C GLY A 108 -3.73 -23.28 12.42
N ASN A 109 -3.93 -22.04 11.96
CA ASN A 109 -3.09 -20.90 12.29
C ASN A 109 -3.90 -19.60 12.22
N HIS A 110 -3.31 -18.47 12.64
CA HIS A 110 -3.94 -17.16 12.61
C HIS A 110 -3.53 -16.30 11.43
N GLU A 111 -2.92 -16.89 10.39
CA GLU A 111 -2.28 -16.14 9.31
C GLU A 111 -3.22 -15.20 8.55
N PRO A 112 -4.44 -15.59 8.12
CA PRO A 112 -5.36 -14.65 7.46
C PRO A 112 -5.69 -13.44 8.31
N PHE A 113 -5.93 -13.64 9.62
CA PHE A 113 -6.20 -12.55 10.55
C PHE A 113 -4.97 -11.67 10.77
N ASN A 114 -3.80 -12.27 10.98
CA ASN A 114 -2.56 -11.55 11.20
C ASN A 114 -2.18 -10.72 9.97
N THR A 115 -2.39 -11.25 8.77
CA THR A 115 -2.16 -10.53 7.51
C THR A 115 -3.06 -9.29 7.42
N LEU A 116 -4.34 -9.40 7.75
CA LEU A 116 -5.25 -8.24 7.81
C LEU A 116 -4.72 -7.16 8.76
N ILE A 117 -4.37 -7.54 9.98
CA ILE A 117 -3.85 -6.61 10.99
C ILE A 117 -2.52 -5.99 10.55
N ASN A 118 -1.61 -6.79 10.00
CA ASN A 118 -0.32 -6.30 9.51
C ASN A 118 -0.48 -5.28 8.38
N LYS A 119 -1.40 -5.50 7.43
CA LYS A 119 -1.71 -4.54 6.37
C LYS A 119 -2.29 -3.22 6.93
N ILE A 120 -3.19 -3.31 7.90
CA ILE A 120 -3.74 -2.13 8.59
C ILE A 120 -2.62 -1.34 9.29
N VAL A 121 -1.80 -2.02 10.10
CA VAL A 121 -0.69 -1.39 10.84
C VAL A 121 0.35 -0.84 9.87
N GLY A 122 0.72 -1.59 8.83
CA GLY A 122 1.63 -1.15 7.79
C GLY A 122 1.18 0.17 7.16
N TYR A 123 -0.10 0.24 6.74
CA TYR A 123 -0.66 1.48 6.22
C TYR A 123 -0.61 2.64 7.23
N LEU A 124 -1.01 2.40 8.48
CA LEU A 124 -1.05 3.44 9.52
C LEU A 124 0.34 3.97 9.91
N THR A 125 1.37 3.14 9.84
CA THR A 125 2.75 3.50 10.21
C THR A 125 3.52 4.15 9.07
N THR A 126 3.04 4.05 7.83
CA THR A 126 3.68 4.68 6.67
C THR A 126 3.58 6.21 6.79
N ARG A 127 4.72 6.88 6.91
CA ARG A 127 4.77 8.34 7.01
C ARG A 127 4.56 8.99 5.65
N GLN A 128 3.88 10.14 5.60
CA GLN A 128 3.94 11.01 4.41
C GLN A 128 5.40 11.40 4.14
N GLY A 129 5.85 11.24 2.91
CA GLY A 129 7.22 11.57 2.51
C GLY A 129 8.21 10.40 2.60
N THR A 130 7.79 9.21 3.03
CA THR A 130 8.59 8.01 2.85
C THR A 130 8.70 7.73 1.34
N GLU A 131 9.92 7.75 0.81
CA GLU A 131 10.15 7.45 -0.61
C GLU A 131 9.59 6.07 -0.94
N ARG A 132 8.69 6.04 -1.92
CA ARG A 132 8.14 4.77 -2.41
C ARG A 132 8.98 4.14 -3.49
N LEU A 133 9.82 4.94 -4.13
CA LEU A 133 10.75 4.50 -5.15
C LEU A 133 12.16 4.69 -4.58
N VAL A 134 12.77 3.59 -4.16
CA VAL A 134 14.10 3.55 -3.53
C VAL A 134 15.05 2.85 -4.46
N ASP A 135 16.18 3.48 -4.76
CA ASP A 135 17.25 2.93 -5.60
C ASP A 135 18.56 2.82 -4.83
N ASP A 136 19.47 2.03 -5.35
CA ASP A 136 20.82 1.85 -4.84
C ASP A 136 21.88 2.53 -5.74
N ILE A 137 21.48 3.56 -6.50
CA ILE A 137 22.40 4.30 -7.38
C ILE A 137 23.42 5.03 -6.50
N GLU A 138 24.68 4.69 -6.67
CA GLU A 138 25.77 5.37 -5.99
C GLU A 138 26.09 6.72 -6.67
N PRO A 139 26.56 7.72 -5.93
CA PRO A 139 26.87 9.03 -6.49
C PRO A 139 28.11 9.02 -7.38
N LEU A 140 28.95 7.98 -7.29
CA LEU A 140 30.22 7.88 -8.04
C LEU A 140 30.53 6.42 -8.39
N TYR A 141 30.84 6.19 -9.68
CA TYR A 141 31.32 4.92 -10.23
C TYR A 141 32.67 5.09 -10.91
N GLU A 142 33.34 3.98 -11.22
CA GLU A 142 34.55 3.96 -12.05
C GLU A 142 34.23 3.48 -13.48
N GLU A 143 34.97 3.95 -14.49
CA GLU A 143 34.79 3.55 -15.89
C GLU A 143 34.92 2.05 -16.14
N SER A 144 35.70 1.35 -15.29
CA SER A 144 35.90 -0.09 -15.35
C SER A 144 34.80 -0.90 -14.66
N GLU A 145 33.89 -0.23 -13.95
CA GLU A 145 32.86 -0.86 -13.15
C GLU A 145 31.60 -1.16 -13.96
N GLU A 146 31.05 -2.37 -13.82
CA GLU A 146 29.74 -2.71 -14.36
C GLU A 146 28.66 -2.14 -13.44
N ILE A 147 27.90 -1.16 -13.94
CA ILE A 147 26.85 -0.50 -13.15
C ILE A 147 25.57 -1.35 -13.21
N VAL A 148 25.22 -1.88 -12.05
CA VAL A 148 23.98 -2.63 -11.82
C VAL A 148 23.13 -1.84 -10.84
N ILE A 149 21.89 -1.55 -11.23
CA ILE A 149 20.95 -0.77 -10.42
C ILE A 149 19.81 -1.67 -9.98
N ASN A 150 19.54 -1.67 -8.68
CA ASN A 150 18.33 -2.28 -8.14
C ASN A 150 17.40 -1.16 -7.64
N VAL A 151 16.10 -1.36 -7.85
CA VAL A 151 15.09 -0.41 -7.41
C VAL A 151 13.97 -1.16 -6.70
N GLU A 152 13.52 -0.60 -5.59
CA GLU A 152 12.39 -1.04 -4.80
C GLU A 152 11.23 -0.08 -5.00
N LEU A 153 10.04 -0.62 -5.26
CA LEU A 153 8.80 0.15 -5.29
C LEU A 153 7.91 -0.35 -4.17
N TYR A 154 7.36 0.58 -3.39
CA TYR A 154 6.47 0.29 -2.29
C TYR A 154 5.05 0.80 -2.56
N ASN A 155 4.04 -0.01 -2.24
CA ASN A 155 2.64 0.39 -2.27
C ASN A 155 2.26 1.28 -1.06
N ASP A 156 0.98 1.62 -0.95
CA ASP A 156 0.46 2.46 0.15
C ASP A 156 0.64 1.84 1.54
N SER A 157 0.78 0.53 1.64
CA SER A 157 1.04 -0.22 2.88
C SER A 157 2.53 -0.46 3.14
N TYR A 158 3.40 0.10 2.29
CA TYR A 158 4.83 -0.11 2.34
C TYR A 158 5.24 -1.59 2.14
N GLU A 159 4.48 -2.29 1.31
CA GLU A 159 4.83 -3.62 0.83
C GLU A 159 5.58 -3.50 -0.51
N LEU A 160 6.60 -4.33 -0.73
CA LEU A 160 7.33 -4.38 -2.00
C LEU A 160 6.41 -4.87 -3.11
N ILE A 161 6.43 -4.16 -4.23
CA ILE A 161 5.71 -4.52 -5.46
C ILE A 161 6.57 -4.27 -6.68
N ASN A 162 6.38 -5.07 -7.73
CA ASN A 162 7.01 -4.86 -9.02
C ASN A 162 6.06 -5.17 -10.21
N THR A 163 4.75 -4.99 -9.98
CA THR A 163 3.73 -5.23 -11.02
C THR A 163 3.75 -4.18 -12.13
N PRO A 164 3.92 -2.87 -11.86
CA PRO A 164 4.01 -1.87 -12.93
C PRO A 164 5.38 -1.89 -13.62
N ASP A 165 5.45 -1.33 -14.82
CA ASP A 165 6.73 -1.16 -15.49
C ASP A 165 7.49 0.03 -14.90
N LEU A 166 8.77 -0.17 -14.63
CA LEU A 166 9.69 0.87 -14.16
C LEU A 166 10.63 1.28 -15.29
N LYS A 167 10.68 2.58 -15.58
CA LYS A 167 11.50 3.15 -16.63
C LYS A 167 12.58 4.06 -16.07
N MET A 168 13.71 4.10 -16.76
CA MET A 168 14.77 5.07 -16.49
C MET A 168 15.05 5.88 -17.77
N GLU A 169 15.01 7.19 -17.63
CA GLU A 169 15.58 8.13 -18.61
C GLU A 169 16.96 8.52 -18.10
N LEU A 170 18.00 8.30 -18.91
CA LEU A 170 19.38 8.65 -18.60
C LEU A 170 19.85 9.69 -19.60
N ASN A 171 20.27 10.87 -19.12
CA ASN A 171 20.76 11.93 -19.93
C ASN A 171 22.26 12.12 -19.73
N ILE A 172 23.01 12.16 -20.85
CA ILE A 172 24.44 12.50 -20.91
C ILE A 172 24.69 13.41 -22.06
N GLY A 173 25.33 14.55 -21.81
CA GLY A 173 25.73 15.50 -22.89
C GLY A 173 24.56 15.94 -23.77
N GLY A 174 23.33 16.04 -23.22
CA GLY A 174 22.13 16.42 -23.96
C GLY A 174 21.46 15.29 -24.75
N LYS A 175 22.00 14.06 -24.71
CA LYS A 175 21.36 12.89 -25.30
C LYS A 175 20.62 12.10 -24.20
N THR A 176 19.39 11.69 -24.50
CA THR A 176 18.56 10.91 -23.58
C THR A 176 18.44 9.46 -24.06
N TYR A 177 18.71 8.55 -23.18
CA TYR A 177 18.55 7.11 -23.36
C TYR A 177 17.44 6.61 -22.46
N ASN A 178 16.60 5.70 -22.99
CA ASN A 178 15.47 5.14 -22.27
C ASN A 178 15.71 3.67 -22.01
N TYR A 179 15.54 3.27 -20.77
CA TYR A 179 15.70 1.88 -20.31
C TYR A 179 14.44 1.40 -19.60
N LEU A 180 14.20 0.11 -19.69
CA LEU A 180 13.15 -0.59 -18.95
C LEU A 180 13.81 -1.56 -17.97
N PHE A 181 13.41 -1.51 -16.71
CA PHE A 181 13.92 -2.44 -15.71
C PHE A 181 13.33 -3.82 -15.88
N ASN A 182 14.12 -4.84 -15.59
CA ASN A 182 13.65 -6.21 -15.44
C ASN A 182 13.13 -6.46 -14.02
N ARG A 183 12.13 -7.32 -13.89
CA ARG A 183 11.67 -7.80 -12.59
C ARG A 183 12.63 -8.86 -12.07
N ASN A 184 13.06 -8.74 -10.81
CA ASN A 184 13.96 -9.67 -10.15
C ASN A 184 13.46 -9.97 -8.72
N GLY A 185 12.80 -11.10 -8.53
CA GLY A 185 12.06 -11.38 -7.29
C GLY A 185 10.96 -10.34 -7.09
N GLU A 186 10.98 -9.65 -5.96
CA GLU A 186 10.03 -8.57 -5.63
C GLU A 186 10.54 -7.17 -6.02
N LYS A 187 11.76 -7.07 -6.56
CA LYS A 187 12.43 -5.81 -6.91
C LYS A 187 12.60 -5.68 -8.42
N TYR A 188 13.11 -4.53 -8.82
CA TYR A 188 13.55 -4.26 -10.19
C TYR A 188 15.07 -4.30 -10.27
N ARG A 189 15.59 -4.74 -11.40
CA ARG A 189 17.04 -4.75 -11.70
C ARG A 189 17.31 -4.35 -13.13
N MET A 190 18.38 -3.57 -13.31
CA MET A 190 18.90 -3.20 -14.61
C MET A 190 20.43 -3.19 -14.57
N THR A 191 21.05 -3.62 -15.68
CA THR A 191 22.48 -3.49 -15.90
C THR A 191 22.71 -2.46 -17.00
N LEU A 192 23.40 -1.38 -16.68
CA LEU A 192 23.82 -0.35 -17.65
C LEU A 192 25.13 -0.74 -18.34
N GLY A 193 25.91 -1.67 -17.75
CA GLY A 193 27.26 -1.99 -18.19
C GLY A 193 28.27 -0.93 -17.76
N ASN A 194 29.40 -0.88 -18.46
CA ASN A 194 30.44 0.09 -18.22
C ASN A 194 30.11 1.40 -18.96
N LEU A 195 30.16 2.51 -18.25
CA LEU A 195 29.89 3.82 -18.81
C LEU A 195 31.19 4.65 -18.91
N GLN A 196 31.26 5.56 -19.85
CA GLN A 196 32.39 6.48 -20.00
C GLN A 196 32.40 7.54 -18.91
N ALA A 197 33.56 8.11 -18.61
CA ALA A 197 33.68 9.21 -17.66
C ALA A 197 32.76 10.38 -18.03
N GLY A 198 32.00 10.86 -17.05
CA GLY A 198 31.04 11.95 -17.28
C GLY A 198 30.00 12.10 -16.17
N GLU A 199 29.14 13.10 -16.38
CA GLU A 199 27.99 13.37 -15.53
C GLU A 199 26.72 12.74 -16.14
N TYR A 200 25.98 11.97 -15.35
CA TYR A 200 24.78 11.27 -15.75
C TYR A 200 23.59 11.74 -14.94
N ASN A 201 22.63 12.37 -15.62
CA ASN A 201 21.37 12.78 -15.01
C ASN A 201 20.32 11.70 -15.26
N PHE A 202 19.69 11.16 -14.23
CA PHE A 202 18.68 10.13 -14.37
C PHE A 202 17.32 10.56 -13.86
N ARG A 203 16.27 9.94 -14.44
CA ARG A 203 14.90 9.98 -13.95
C ARG A 203 14.32 8.58 -13.98
N LEU A 204 13.98 8.07 -12.80
CA LEU A 204 13.15 6.88 -12.67
C LEU A 204 11.68 7.27 -12.72
N SER A 205 10.84 6.46 -13.36
CA SER A 205 9.40 6.70 -13.42
C SER A 205 8.61 5.41 -13.54
N THR A 206 7.47 5.35 -12.83
CA THR A 206 6.50 4.25 -12.89
C THR A 206 5.11 4.81 -12.63
N ASP A 207 4.09 4.11 -13.14
CA ASP A 207 2.69 4.45 -12.92
C ASP A 207 2.04 3.31 -12.13
N LEU A 208 1.52 3.62 -10.94
CA LEU A 208 0.83 2.68 -10.09
C LEU A 208 -0.58 3.18 -9.81
N LYS A 209 -1.60 2.43 -10.26
CA LYS A 209 -3.02 2.77 -10.07
C LYS A 209 -3.42 4.19 -10.51
N GLY A 210 -2.77 4.69 -11.59
CA GLY A 210 -3.03 6.03 -12.12
C GLY A 210 -2.26 7.15 -11.42
N GLU A 211 -1.46 6.83 -10.40
CA GLU A 211 -0.52 7.77 -9.78
C GLU A 211 0.88 7.55 -10.33
N ARG A 212 1.53 8.64 -10.72
CA ARG A 212 2.89 8.62 -11.27
C ARG A 212 3.92 8.89 -10.19
N PHE A 213 4.83 7.93 -9.98
CA PHE A 213 5.98 8.07 -9.09
C PHE A 213 7.22 8.37 -9.91
N THR A 214 7.99 9.35 -9.46
CA THR A 214 9.24 9.74 -10.13
C THR A 214 10.33 10.01 -9.11
N LYS A 215 11.55 9.59 -9.43
CA LYS A 215 12.76 9.96 -8.69
C LYS A 215 13.81 10.46 -9.67
N LYS A 216 14.51 11.53 -9.34
CA LYS A 216 15.58 12.12 -10.15
C LYS A 216 16.85 12.17 -9.34
N GLY A 217 17.96 12.04 -10.02
CA GLY A 217 19.27 12.18 -9.40
C GLY A 217 20.36 12.36 -10.44
N ILE A 218 21.57 12.47 -9.93
CA ILE A 218 22.80 12.61 -10.72
C ILE A 218 23.81 11.66 -10.14
N PHE A 219 24.55 10.96 -11.01
CA PHE A 219 25.74 10.23 -10.62
C PHE A 219 26.89 10.58 -11.58
N TYR A 220 28.09 10.30 -11.15
CA TYR A 220 29.30 10.56 -11.90
C TYR A 220 30.05 9.27 -12.17
N VAL A 221 30.67 9.19 -13.32
CA VAL A 221 31.64 8.15 -13.66
C VAL A 221 33.00 8.82 -13.80
N LYS A 222 33.97 8.40 -13.00
CA LYS A 222 35.34 8.93 -13.12
C LYS A 222 36.18 8.05 -14.01
N SER A 223 37.12 8.70 -14.73
CA SER A 223 38.11 8.00 -15.54
C SER A 223 39.08 7.22 -14.65
N HIS A 224 39.36 6.00 -15.03
CA HIS A 224 40.43 5.23 -14.43
C HIS A 224 41.77 5.67 -15.07
N ASN A 225 42.25 6.83 -14.63
CA ASN A 225 43.58 7.27 -15.02
C ASN A 225 44.52 7.06 -13.80
N PRO A 226 45.62 6.26 -13.95
CA PRO A 226 46.57 6.05 -12.85
C PRO A 226 47.37 7.33 -12.55
#